data_31d4e3e15ed588f85259020a15ab7a4f
#
_entry.id   31d4e3e15ed588f85259020a15ab7a4f
#
_cell.length_a   1.000
_cell.length_b   1.000
_cell.length_c   1.000
_cell.angle_alpha   90.00
_cell.angle_beta   90.00
_cell.angle_gamma   90.00
#
_symmetry.space_group_name_H-M   'P 1'
#
loop_
_entity.id
_entity.type
_entity.pdbx_description
1 polymer ?
#
loop_
_entity_poly.entity_id
_entity_poly.type
_entity_poly.pdbx_seq_one_letter_code
_entity_poly.pdbx_strand_id
1 'polypeptide(L)'
;MSEIKFKNIESNGISLRLAIQGEGPLVIFCHGWPESWYSYRYQLPIVAAAGYKAVAYDVRGYGESDKPHEISEYTMKKLTADVVGIADALGYDEAITIGHDWGGPIALNTAALYPDRIRATGTMSVPYMGRGPMPLLDLWKEIYKDKFFYQLYFQTEGLAEKEFEEDLQRSLRMIYSNSDGRGMQNSLDKMQGGLNPEKGPDASFLEGMEEYEDLPEWLSQDDLDYFVSQFEMSGMRGPINRYRAQNQDWEELSDLPDQLEQPAFFIVGTLDPTNFFVPSAEPLAKRIGPNYKNLLIVEELEGIGHWTQQEAPEEVNQLI
;
A
#
# COMPACT_ATOMS: atom_id res chain seq x y z
N MET A 1 14.09 -17.83 16.34
CA MET A 1 13.95 -16.59 15.57
C MET A 1 14.19 -15.41 16.52
N SER A 2 14.87 -14.35 16.09
CA SER A 2 15.02 -13.14 16.90
C SER A 2 13.66 -12.46 17.11
N GLU A 3 13.47 -11.86 18.26
CA GLU A 3 12.26 -11.12 18.59
C GLU A 3 12.18 -9.80 17.81
N ILE A 4 10.97 -9.36 17.44
CA ILE A 4 10.75 -8.02 16.84
C ILE A 4 11.05 -6.97 17.90
N LYS A 5 11.89 -6.00 17.55
CA LYS A 5 12.24 -4.84 18.40
C LYS A 5 11.63 -3.58 17.83
N PHE A 6 11.01 -2.79 18.68
CA PHE A 6 10.48 -1.49 18.29
C PHE A 6 11.48 -0.38 18.57
N LYS A 7 11.58 0.59 17.67
CA LYS A 7 12.46 1.74 17.79
C LYS A 7 11.82 2.96 17.13
N ASN A 8 11.84 4.10 17.81
CA ASN A 8 11.51 5.36 17.17
C ASN A 8 12.81 6.03 16.68
N ILE A 9 12.74 6.63 15.51
CA ILE A 9 13.83 7.40 14.92
C ILE A 9 13.30 8.76 14.47
N GLU A 10 14.20 9.74 14.44
CA GLU A 10 13.92 11.02 13.78
C GLU A 10 14.39 10.94 12.32
N SER A 11 13.51 11.27 11.39
CA SER A 11 13.79 11.31 9.96
C SER A 11 12.97 12.39 9.29
N ASN A 12 13.57 13.18 8.41
CA ASN A 12 12.87 14.15 7.59
C ASN A 12 11.91 15.07 8.40
N GLY A 13 12.31 15.42 9.64
CA GLY A 13 11.58 16.30 10.55
C GLY A 13 10.39 15.68 11.28
N ILE A 14 10.26 14.36 11.25
CA ILE A 14 9.22 13.62 11.98
C ILE A 14 9.81 12.41 12.71
N SER A 15 9.09 11.95 13.73
CA SER A 15 9.37 10.68 14.40
C SER A 15 8.66 9.53 13.67
N LEU A 16 9.42 8.47 13.34
CA LEU A 16 8.92 7.26 12.71
C LEU A 16 9.11 6.06 13.65
N ARG A 17 8.07 5.25 13.81
CA ARG A 17 8.14 3.98 14.53
C ARG A 17 8.52 2.84 13.61
N LEU A 18 9.56 2.10 14.00
CA LEU A 18 10.08 0.95 13.29
C LEU A 18 9.83 -0.35 14.07
N ALA A 19 9.45 -1.41 13.37
CA ALA A 19 9.50 -2.80 13.81
C ALA A 19 10.69 -3.47 13.11
N ILE A 20 11.68 -3.92 13.89
CA ILE A 20 12.98 -4.39 13.39
C ILE A 20 13.22 -5.81 13.81
N GLN A 21 13.66 -6.66 12.86
CA GLN A 21 14.06 -8.03 13.13
C GLN A 21 15.29 -8.42 12.30
N GLY A 22 16.19 -9.22 12.90
CA GLY A 22 17.39 -9.71 12.22
C GLY A 22 18.52 -8.70 12.14
N GLU A 23 19.60 -9.14 11.47
CA GLU A 23 20.81 -8.37 11.21
C GLU A 23 21.32 -8.70 9.80
N GLY A 24 22.11 -7.82 9.18
CA GLY A 24 22.65 -7.97 7.83
C GLY A 24 22.26 -6.82 6.92
N PRO A 25 22.23 -6.99 5.59
CA PRO A 25 21.77 -5.97 4.66
C PRO A 25 20.34 -5.53 4.96
N LEU A 26 20.07 -4.24 4.75
CA LEU A 26 18.79 -3.62 5.13
C LEU A 26 17.70 -3.89 4.09
N VAL A 27 16.54 -4.37 4.57
CA VAL A 27 15.28 -4.45 3.80
C VAL A 27 14.21 -3.63 4.52
N ILE A 28 13.62 -2.66 3.83
CA ILE A 28 12.58 -1.77 4.36
C ILE A 28 11.25 -2.11 3.69
N PHE A 29 10.25 -2.43 4.51
CA PHE A 29 8.88 -2.71 4.10
C PHE A 29 7.98 -1.49 4.29
N CYS A 30 7.33 -1.05 3.22
CA CYS A 30 6.41 0.08 3.17
C CYS A 30 4.98 -0.44 3.05
N HIS A 31 4.14 -0.20 4.05
CA HIS A 31 2.73 -0.59 4.01
C HIS A 31 1.86 0.44 3.29
N GLY A 32 0.64 0.03 2.93
CA GLY A 32 -0.36 0.84 2.25
C GLY A 32 -1.53 1.29 3.13
N TRP A 33 -2.70 1.42 2.50
CA TRP A 33 -3.93 1.87 3.13
C TRP A 33 -5.00 0.75 3.14
N PRO A 34 -5.75 0.59 4.22
CA PRO A 34 -5.52 1.07 5.57
C PRO A 34 -4.75 0.02 6.40
N GLU A 35 -3.45 0.11 6.40
CA GLU A 35 -2.54 -0.88 7.00
C GLU A 35 -1.68 -0.28 8.14
N SER A 36 -0.68 -1.03 8.58
CA SER A 36 0.40 -0.64 9.48
C SER A 36 1.63 -1.51 9.24
N TRP A 37 2.73 -1.31 9.99
CA TRP A 37 3.88 -2.23 9.95
C TRP A 37 3.46 -3.70 10.13
N TYR A 38 2.35 -3.97 10.81
CA TYR A 38 1.86 -5.31 11.14
C TYR A 38 1.44 -6.14 9.93
N SER A 39 1.16 -5.50 8.81
CA SER A 39 0.89 -6.17 7.53
C SER A 39 2.05 -7.06 7.07
N TYR A 40 3.27 -6.79 7.59
CA TYR A 40 4.47 -7.56 7.28
C TYR A 40 4.90 -8.54 8.38
N ARG A 41 4.00 -8.86 9.34
CA ARG A 41 4.28 -9.76 10.47
C ARG A 41 4.77 -11.15 10.05
N TYR A 42 4.39 -11.61 8.86
CA TYR A 42 4.82 -12.90 8.30
C TYR A 42 6.11 -12.80 7.48
N GLN A 43 6.43 -11.64 6.90
CA GLN A 43 7.61 -11.42 6.06
C GLN A 43 8.85 -11.10 6.90
N LEU A 44 8.69 -10.30 7.95
CA LEU A 44 9.79 -9.89 8.83
C LEU A 44 10.63 -11.08 9.35
N PRO A 45 10.04 -12.14 9.95
CA PRO A 45 10.81 -13.26 10.48
C PRO A 45 11.51 -14.08 9.38
N ILE A 46 10.94 -14.19 8.19
CA ILE A 46 11.51 -14.96 7.08
C ILE A 46 12.71 -14.23 6.49
N VAL A 47 12.57 -12.94 6.22
CA VAL A 47 13.65 -12.09 5.70
C VAL A 47 14.80 -11.99 6.73
N ALA A 48 14.47 -11.88 8.02
CA ALA A 48 15.46 -11.93 9.09
C ALA A 48 16.19 -13.29 9.16
N ALA A 49 15.48 -14.40 8.98
CA ALA A 49 16.08 -15.75 8.95
C ALA A 49 16.98 -15.96 7.72
N ALA A 50 16.70 -15.27 6.61
CA ALA A 50 17.53 -15.27 5.41
C ALA A 50 18.82 -14.42 5.55
N GLY A 51 19.06 -13.80 6.71
CA GLY A 51 20.30 -13.06 7.01
C GLY A 51 20.24 -11.57 6.65
N TYR A 52 19.05 -10.99 6.65
CA TYR A 52 18.83 -9.56 6.43
C TYR A 52 18.35 -8.87 7.73
N LYS A 53 18.55 -7.57 7.79
CA LYS A 53 17.83 -6.73 8.75
C LYS A 53 16.52 -6.30 8.11
N ALA A 54 15.43 -6.92 8.54
CA ALA A 54 14.07 -6.61 8.10
C ALA A 54 13.48 -5.49 8.96
N VAL A 55 12.99 -4.44 8.33
CA VAL A 55 12.39 -3.27 8.97
C VAL A 55 11.05 -2.99 8.31
N ALA A 56 9.96 -3.08 9.06
CA ALA A 56 8.69 -2.48 8.68
C ALA A 56 8.46 -1.24 9.56
N TYR A 57 7.79 -0.23 9.05
CA TYR A 57 7.57 0.99 9.81
C TYR A 57 6.13 1.47 9.65
N ASP A 58 5.62 2.19 10.62
CA ASP A 58 4.39 2.93 10.44
C ASP A 58 4.68 4.15 9.55
N VAL A 59 4.10 4.18 8.36
CA VAL A 59 4.23 5.31 7.42
C VAL A 59 3.73 6.58 8.13
N ARG A 60 4.31 7.75 7.80
CA ARG A 60 3.82 9.02 8.37
C ARG A 60 2.29 9.11 8.28
N GLY A 61 1.67 9.54 9.38
CA GLY A 61 0.22 9.58 9.50
C GLY A 61 -0.41 8.32 10.07
N TYR A 62 0.35 7.25 10.29
CA TYR A 62 -0.16 5.97 10.78
C TYR A 62 0.43 5.58 12.14
N GLY A 63 -0.32 4.76 12.88
CA GLY A 63 0.13 4.09 14.09
C GLY A 63 0.79 5.03 15.10
N GLU A 64 2.00 4.70 15.50
CA GLU A 64 2.79 5.51 16.45
C GLU A 64 3.77 6.50 15.76
N SER A 65 3.84 6.55 14.43
CA SER A 65 4.60 7.59 13.72
C SER A 65 3.90 8.95 13.83
N ASP A 66 4.63 10.04 13.57
CA ASP A 66 4.07 11.39 13.57
C ASP A 66 2.99 11.57 12.49
N LYS A 67 2.03 12.45 12.79
CA LYS A 67 0.82 12.69 12.01
C LYS A 67 0.67 14.16 11.65
N PRO A 68 1.51 14.70 10.74
CA PRO A 68 1.37 16.07 10.29
C PRO A 68 -0.04 16.36 9.79
N HIS A 69 -0.56 17.54 10.08
CA HIS A 69 -1.94 17.89 9.71
C HIS A 69 -2.07 18.24 8.21
N GLU A 70 -1.03 18.87 7.65
CA GLU A 70 -1.06 19.43 6.31
C GLU A 70 -0.99 18.35 5.23
N ILE A 71 -1.80 18.49 4.16
CA ILE A 71 -1.82 17.55 3.03
C ILE A 71 -0.45 17.50 2.34
N SER A 72 0.25 18.62 2.23
CA SER A 72 1.58 18.72 1.61
C SER A 72 2.67 17.92 2.33
N GLU A 73 2.43 17.48 3.57
CA GLU A 73 3.35 16.60 4.28
C GLU A 73 3.25 15.12 3.82
N TYR A 74 2.28 14.79 2.97
CA TYR A 74 2.03 13.44 2.47
C TYR A 74 2.38 13.25 1.00
N THR A 75 3.18 14.16 0.42
CA THR A 75 3.67 13.99 -0.95
C THR A 75 4.65 12.83 -1.08
N MET A 76 4.77 12.28 -2.27
CA MET A 76 5.69 11.18 -2.56
C MET A 76 7.14 11.54 -2.26
N LYS A 77 7.55 12.81 -2.49
CA LYS A 77 8.89 13.30 -2.09
C LYS A 77 9.12 13.19 -0.59
N LYS A 78 8.13 13.50 0.24
CA LYS A 78 8.23 13.36 1.70
C LYS A 78 8.33 11.89 2.11
N LEU A 79 7.48 11.04 1.56
CA LEU A 79 7.42 9.63 1.88
C LEU A 79 8.69 8.88 1.46
N THR A 80 9.25 9.17 0.29
CA THR A 80 10.50 8.58 -0.17
C THR A 80 11.70 9.05 0.64
N ALA A 81 11.71 10.33 1.05
CA ALA A 81 12.75 10.87 1.94
C ALA A 81 12.70 10.21 3.33
N ASP A 82 11.52 9.82 3.82
CA ASP A 82 11.39 9.07 5.08
C ASP A 82 12.09 7.71 4.98
N VAL A 83 11.92 6.99 3.85
CA VAL A 83 12.57 5.69 3.63
C VAL A 83 14.09 5.81 3.61
N VAL A 84 14.63 6.82 2.92
CA VAL A 84 16.06 7.10 2.93
C VAL A 84 16.54 7.46 4.33
N GLY A 85 15.79 8.29 5.04
CA GLY A 85 16.10 8.65 6.42
C GLY A 85 16.08 7.48 7.41
N ILE A 86 15.25 6.45 7.17
CA ILE A 86 15.31 5.20 7.93
C ILE A 86 16.67 4.51 7.72
N ALA A 87 17.13 4.41 6.46
CA ALA A 87 18.44 3.83 6.19
C ALA A 87 19.57 4.62 6.88
N ASP A 88 19.56 5.95 6.80
CA ASP A 88 20.53 6.83 7.44
C ASP A 88 20.55 6.67 8.97
N ALA A 89 19.36 6.68 9.61
CA ALA A 89 19.22 6.53 11.07
C ALA A 89 19.66 5.15 11.59
N LEU A 90 19.66 4.14 10.73
CA LEU A 90 20.13 2.79 11.01
C LEU A 90 21.61 2.57 10.60
N GLY A 91 22.26 3.55 9.95
CA GLY A 91 23.65 3.51 9.55
C GLY A 91 23.92 2.70 8.28
N TYR A 92 22.99 2.71 7.32
CA TYR A 92 23.10 2.00 6.04
C TYR A 92 23.20 2.97 4.86
N ASP A 93 24.18 2.75 4.01
CA ASP A 93 24.34 3.50 2.75
C ASP A 93 23.32 3.04 1.69
N GLU A 94 22.95 1.76 1.70
CA GLU A 94 22.03 1.14 0.74
C GLU A 94 20.96 0.30 1.45
N ALA A 95 19.78 0.18 0.81
CA ALA A 95 18.70 -0.67 1.24
C ALA A 95 18.03 -1.40 0.06
N ILE A 96 17.22 -2.40 0.39
CA ILE A 96 16.19 -2.98 -0.48
C ILE A 96 14.85 -2.44 0.01
N THR A 97 13.95 -2.07 -0.90
CA THR A 97 12.61 -1.60 -0.55
C THR A 97 11.54 -2.55 -1.08
N ILE A 98 10.56 -2.87 -0.24
CA ILE A 98 9.42 -3.71 -0.61
C ILE A 98 8.15 -3.00 -0.16
N GLY A 99 7.14 -2.91 -1.03
CA GLY A 99 5.91 -2.21 -0.71
C GLY A 99 4.65 -2.96 -1.10
N HIS A 100 3.54 -2.59 -0.46
CA HIS A 100 2.21 -3.06 -0.79
C HIS A 100 1.24 -1.88 -0.86
N ASP A 101 0.27 -1.90 -1.79
CA ASP A 101 -0.68 -0.82 -2.03
C ASP A 101 0.04 0.54 -2.18
N TRP A 102 -0.25 1.59 -1.39
CA TRP A 102 0.52 2.84 -1.38
C TRP A 102 1.98 2.66 -1.01
N GLY A 103 2.31 1.66 -0.23
CA GLY A 103 3.70 1.28 0.06
C GLY A 103 4.47 0.86 -1.19
N GLY A 104 3.79 0.32 -2.20
CA GLY A 104 4.38 0.01 -3.51
C GLY A 104 4.93 1.27 -4.21
N PRO A 105 4.10 2.28 -4.52
CA PRO A 105 4.59 3.57 -5.01
C PRO A 105 5.68 4.20 -4.13
N ILE A 106 5.60 4.10 -2.79
CA ILE A 106 6.67 4.60 -1.91
C ILE A 106 7.98 3.86 -2.19
N ALA A 107 7.98 2.53 -2.18
CA ALA A 107 9.18 1.72 -2.41
C ALA A 107 9.78 1.95 -3.81
N LEU A 108 8.93 1.92 -4.84
CA LEU A 108 9.36 2.07 -6.24
C LEU A 108 9.86 3.49 -6.55
N ASN A 109 9.16 4.53 -6.07
CA ASN A 109 9.61 5.91 -6.26
C ASN A 109 10.87 6.22 -5.41
N THR A 110 11.06 5.55 -4.26
CA THR A 110 12.34 5.67 -3.54
C THR A 110 13.48 5.13 -4.40
N ALA A 111 13.30 3.98 -5.04
CA ALA A 111 14.31 3.43 -5.96
C ALA A 111 14.57 4.34 -7.17
N ALA A 112 13.51 4.95 -7.73
CA ALA A 112 13.62 5.86 -8.87
C ALA A 112 14.34 7.19 -8.53
N LEU A 113 14.00 7.78 -7.37
CA LEU A 113 14.52 9.10 -6.96
C LEU A 113 15.89 9.02 -6.28
N TYR A 114 16.22 7.87 -5.68
CA TYR A 114 17.47 7.64 -4.95
C TYR A 114 18.19 6.36 -5.45
N PRO A 115 18.54 6.30 -6.76
CA PRO A 115 19.05 5.08 -7.38
C PRO A 115 20.36 4.56 -6.76
N ASP A 116 21.19 5.44 -6.20
CA ASP A 116 22.42 5.07 -5.50
C ASP A 116 22.20 4.54 -4.07
N ARG A 117 20.96 4.66 -3.54
CA ARG A 117 20.58 4.26 -2.20
C ARG A 117 19.75 2.99 -2.17
N ILE A 118 19.12 2.64 -3.28
CA ILE A 118 18.23 1.46 -3.37
C ILE A 118 18.81 0.46 -4.36
N ARG A 119 19.25 -0.67 -3.81
CA ARG A 119 19.91 -1.73 -4.56
C ARG A 119 18.94 -2.62 -5.35
N ALA A 120 17.76 -2.85 -4.80
CA ALA A 120 16.68 -3.61 -5.41
C ALA A 120 15.35 -3.15 -4.81
N THR A 121 14.26 -3.37 -5.52
CA THR A 121 12.93 -3.00 -5.05
C THR A 121 11.89 -4.03 -5.46
N GLY A 122 10.75 -4.05 -4.79
CA GLY A 122 9.64 -4.90 -5.17
C GLY A 122 8.32 -4.39 -4.63
N THR A 123 7.25 -4.84 -5.25
CA THR A 123 5.93 -4.43 -4.82
C THR A 123 4.88 -5.51 -5.00
N MET A 124 3.88 -5.41 -4.17
CA MET A 124 2.64 -6.16 -4.27
C MET A 124 1.49 -5.19 -4.57
N SER A 125 0.56 -5.61 -5.40
CA SER A 125 -0.67 -4.89 -5.79
C SER A 125 -0.47 -3.75 -6.80
N VAL A 126 0.42 -2.78 -6.54
CA VAL A 126 0.57 -1.58 -7.39
C VAL A 126 1.94 -1.55 -8.06
N PRO A 127 2.02 -1.62 -9.42
CA PRO A 127 3.28 -1.58 -10.16
C PRO A 127 3.84 -0.17 -10.32
N TYR A 128 5.08 -0.06 -10.79
CA TYR A 128 5.65 1.22 -11.20
C TYR A 128 4.97 1.73 -12.48
N MET A 129 4.52 2.97 -12.45
CA MET A 129 3.80 3.58 -13.56
C MET A 129 4.48 4.84 -14.12
N GLY A 130 5.64 5.24 -13.56
CA GLY A 130 6.24 6.54 -13.88
C GLY A 130 5.32 7.70 -13.48
N ARG A 131 5.61 8.87 -14.04
CA ARG A 131 4.83 10.09 -13.75
C ARG A 131 3.44 10.09 -14.38
N GLY A 132 3.27 9.47 -15.54
CA GLY A 132 2.04 9.57 -16.33
C GLY A 132 1.89 10.93 -17.08
N PRO A 133 0.98 10.99 -18.06
CA PRO A 133 0.80 12.16 -18.92
C PRO A 133 0.02 13.29 -18.26
N MET A 134 -0.72 13.02 -17.19
CA MET A 134 -1.57 13.97 -16.47
C MET A 134 -1.67 13.62 -14.99
N PRO A 135 -2.10 14.55 -14.12
CA PRO A 135 -2.37 14.26 -12.71
C PRO A 135 -3.37 13.11 -12.55
N LEU A 136 -3.09 12.19 -11.61
CA LEU A 136 -3.87 10.98 -11.46
C LEU A 136 -5.33 11.24 -11.04
N LEU A 137 -5.57 12.23 -10.19
CA LEU A 137 -6.93 12.60 -9.80
C LEU A 137 -7.74 13.18 -10.99
N ASP A 138 -7.10 13.84 -11.93
CA ASP A 138 -7.78 14.35 -13.11
C ASP A 138 -8.13 13.21 -14.08
N LEU A 139 -7.24 12.21 -14.20
CA LEU A 139 -7.55 10.97 -14.92
C LEU A 139 -8.76 10.25 -14.29
N TRP A 140 -8.81 10.13 -12.97
CA TRP A 140 -9.94 9.49 -12.28
C TRP A 140 -11.25 10.26 -12.47
N LYS A 141 -11.25 11.59 -12.47
CA LYS A 141 -12.42 12.41 -12.77
C LYS A 141 -12.97 12.14 -14.19
N GLU A 142 -12.09 11.90 -15.16
CA GLU A 142 -12.51 11.56 -16.52
C GLU A 142 -13.11 10.15 -16.60
N ILE A 143 -12.45 9.16 -16.00
CA ILE A 143 -12.88 7.75 -16.06
C ILE A 143 -14.17 7.51 -15.26
N TYR A 144 -14.29 8.12 -14.08
CA TYR A 144 -15.39 7.90 -13.12
C TYR A 144 -16.38 9.07 -13.02
N LYS A 145 -16.55 9.82 -14.10
CA LYS A 145 -17.35 11.06 -14.13
C LYS A 145 -18.74 10.93 -13.51
N ASP A 146 -19.44 9.83 -13.75
CA ASP A 146 -20.82 9.60 -13.33
C ASP A 146 -20.95 8.43 -12.34
N LYS A 147 -19.82 7.99 -11.76
CA LYS A 147 -19.71 6.82 -10.88
C LYS A 147 -18.94 7.18 -9.61
N PHE A 148 -19.20 6.42 -8.57
CA PHE A 148 -18.37 6.49 -7.37
C PHE A 148 -16.95 5.99 -7.65
N PHE A 149 -15.96 6.74 -7.21
CA PHE A 149 -14.59 6.26 -7.08
C PHE A 149 -13.99 6.80 -5.77
N TYR A 150 -13.50 5.88 -4.94
CA TYR A 150 -13.10 6.18 -3.58
C TYR A 150 -12.02 7.26 -3.47
N GLN A 151 -11.07 7.32 -4.42
CA GLN A 151 -10.01 8.35 -4.38
C GLN A 151 -10.58 9.76 -4.64
N LEU A 152 -11.67 9.88 -5.38
CA LEU A 152 -12.38 11.16 -5.56
C LEU A 152 -13.22 11.48 -4.32
N TYR A 153 -13.85 10.50 -3.70
CA TYR A 153 -14.57 10.64 -2.44
C TYR A 153 -13.65 11.17 -1.32
N PHE A 154 -12.42 10.68 -1.25
CA PHE A 154 -11.42 11.09 -0.26
C PHE A 154 -10.93 12.54 -0.42
N GLN A 155 -11.21 13.20 -1.54
CA GLN A 155 -10.78 14.60 -1.73
C GLN A 155 -11.51 15.58 -0.82
N THR A 156 -12.72 15.26 -0.37
CA THR A 156 -13.47 16.09 0.57
C THR A 156 -12.96 15.87 1.99
N GLU A 157 -12.28 16.87 2.56
CA GLU A 157 -11.72 16.78 3.90
C GLU A 157 -12.83 16.54 4.95
N GLY A 158 -12.58 15.61 5.87
CA GLY A 158 -13.47 15.26 6.97
C GLY A 158 -14.61 14.32 6.59
N LEU A 159 -14.89 14.09 5.30
CA LEU A 159 -16.02 13.25 4.87
C LEU A 159 -15.75 11.77 5.13
N ALA A 160 -14.67 11.24 4.58
CA ALA A 160 -14.26 9.85 4.75
C ALA A 160 -13.77 9.57 6.19
N GLU A 161 -13.05 10.53 6.79
CA GLU A 161 -12.65 10.43 8.19
C GLU A 161 -13.86 10.20 9.10
N LYS A 162 -14.90 11.00 8.95
CA LYS A 162 -16.12 10.86 9.74
C LYS A 162 -16.80 9.50 9.53
N GLU A 163 -16.89 9.03 8.28
CA GLU A 163 -17.52 7.75 7.96
C GLU A 163 -16.77 6.59 8.64
N PHE A 164 -15.44 6.56 8.51
CA PHE A 164 -14.65 5.44 9.04
C PHE A 164 -14.49 5.47 10.56
N GLU A 165 -14.34 6.68 11.14
CA GLU A 165 -14.10 6.87 12.59
C GLU A 165 -15.37 6.75 13.42
N GLU A 166 -16.56 6.75 12.82
CA GLU A 166 -17.83 6.49 13.52
C GLU A 166 -17.84 5.09 14.16
N ASP A 167 -17.31 4.08 13.45
CA ASP A 167 -17.05 2.73 13.95
C ASP A 167 -15.84 2.14 13.21
N LEU A 168 -14.65 2.35 13.75
CA LEU A 168 -13.39 1.90 13.16
C LEU A 168 -13.32 0.39 12.97
N GLN A 169 -13.82 -0.37 13.95
CA GLN A 169 -13.81 -1.83 13.89
C GLN A 169 -14.68 -2.34 12.74
N ARG A 170 -15.90 -1.82 12.63
CA ARG A 170 -16.80 -2.15 11.53
C ARG A 170 -16.21 -1.71 10.18
N SER A 171 -15.69 -0.50 10.09
CA SER A 171 -15.14 0.06 8.87
C SER A 171 -13.95 -0.76 8.35
N LEU A 172 -12.98 -1.08 9.20
CA LEU A 172 -11.82 -1.88 8.83
C LEU A 172 -12.21 -3.31 8.46
N ARG A 173 -13.11 -3.94 9.25
CA ARG A 173 -13.65 -5.27 8.93
C ARG A 173 -14.29 -5.30 7.55
N MET A 174 -15.13 -4.31 7.22
CA MET A 174 -15.78 -4.22 5.91
C MET A 174 -14.76 -4.03 4.78
N ILE A 175 -13.78 -3.12 4.95
CA ILE A 175 -12.74 -2.85 3.95
C ILE A 175 -11.92 -4.11 3.70
N TYR A 176 -11.45 -4.76 4.75
CA TYR A 176 -10.61 -5.97 4.63
C TYR A 176 -11.36 -7.12 3.96
N SER A 177 -12.59 -7.40 4.39
CA SER A 177 -13.37 -8.54 3.88
C SER A 177 -13.99 -8.32 2.49
N ASN A 178 -14.10 -7.09 2.00
CA ASN A 178 -14.61 -6.81 0.66
C ASN A 178 -13.50 -6.65 -0.39
N SER A 179 -12.25 -6.48 0.04
CA SER A 179 -11.10 -6.35 -0.86
C SER A 179 -10.22 -7.60 -0.91
N ASP A 180 -10.51 -8.62 -0.09
CA ASP A 180 -9.84 -9.92 -0.15
C ASP A 180 -10.37 -10.78 -1.32
N GLY A 181 -9.75 -11.94 -1.54
CA GLY A 181 -10.14 -12.86 -2.61
C GLY A 181 -11.59 -13.31 -2.51
N ARG A 182 -12.10 -13.59 -1.30
CA ARG A 182 -13.50 -13.98 -1.06
C ARG A 182 -14.47 -12.85 -1.39
N GLY A 183 -14.21 -11.65 -0.91
CA GLY A 183 -15.05 -10.48 -1.12
C GLY A 183 -15.12 -10.08 -2.58
N MET A 184 -13.99 -10.09 -3.26
CA MET A 184 -13.91 -9.76 -4.68
C MET A 184 -14.58 -10.82 -5.55
N GLN A 185 -14.40 -12.12 -5.27
CA GLN A 185 -15.11 -13.19 -5.99
C GLN A 185 -16.63 -13.04 -5.83
N ASN A 186 -17.12 -12.79 -4.61
CA ASN A 186 -18.53 -12.55 -4.36
C ASN A 186 -19.08 -11.32 -5.13
N SER A 187 -18.30 -10.25 -5.23
CA SER A 187 -18.64 -9.07 -6.03
C SER A 187 -18.76 -9.40 -7.51
N LEU A 188 -17.80 -10.15 -8.07
CA LEU A 188 -17.81 -10.58 -9.47
C LEU A 188 -19.01 -11.51 -9.76
N ASP A 189 -19.33 -12.44 -8.87
CA ASP A 189 -20.48 -13.35 -9.01
C ASP A 189 -21.82 -12.58 -9.01
N LYS A 190 -21.95 -11.56 -8.15
CA LYS A 190 -23.10 -10.66 -8.15
C LYS A 190 -23.24 -9.90 -9.48
N MET A 191 -22.14 -9.40 -10.03
CA MET A 191 -22.14 -8.72 -11.33
C MET A 191 -22.57 -9.67 -12.47
N GLN A 192 -22.06 -10.89 -12.51
CA GLN A 192 -22.46 -11.92 -13.48
C GLN A 192 -23.93 -12.32 -13.34
N GLY A 193 -24.47 -12.30 -12.12
CA GLY A 193 -25.89 -12.51 -11.82
C GLY A 193 -26.80 -11.34 -12.22
N GLY A 194 -26.28 -10.28 -12.80
CA GLY A 194 -27.02 -9.10 -13.26
C GLY A 194 -27.28 -8.04 -12.17
N LEU A 195 -26.67 -8.19 -11.00
CA LEU A 195 -26.63 -7.13 -9.99
C LEU A 195 -25.51 -6.14 -10.37
N ASN A 196 -25.85 -4.86 -10.50
CA ASN A 196 -24.87 -3.82 -10.77
C ASN A 196 -24.42 -3.21 -9.44
N PRO A 197 -23.19 -3.52 -8.96
CA PRO A 197 -22.66 -2.92 -7.73
C PRO A 197 -22.10 -1.50 -7.96
N GLU A 198 -22.22 -0.95 -9.18
CA GLU A 198 -21.78 0.41 -9.44
C GLU A 198 -22.57 1.41 -8.61
N LYS A 199 -21.87 2.18 -7.81
CA LYS A 199 -22.42 3.24 -6.98
C LYS A 199 -22.53 4.54 -7.77
N GLY A 200 -23.56 5.34 -7.46
CA GLY A 200 -23.63 6.71 -7.96
C GLY A 200 -22.53 7.60 -7.37
N PRO A 201 -22.25 8.73 -8.00
CA PRO A 201 -21.14 9.61 -7.61
C PRO A 201 -21.26 10.16 -6.18
N ASP A 202 -22.47 10.25 -5.64
CA ASP A 202 -22.75 10.77 -4.29
C ASP A 202 -22.76 9.68 -3.19
N ALA A 203 -22.47 8.43 -3.54
CA ALA A 203 -22.45 7.33 -2.57
C ALA A 203 -21.30 7.48 -1.56
N SER A 204 -21.46 6.88 -0.38
CA SER A 204 -20.39 6.78 0.61
C SER A 204 -19.47 5.58 0.33
N PHE A 205 -18.31 5.53 0.99
CA PHE A 205 -17.33 4.46 0.75
C PHE A 205 -17.87 3.09 1.15
N LEU A 206 -18.46 2.96 2.34
CA LEU A 206 -18.95 1.68 2.87
C LEU A 206 -20.31 1.28 2.29
N GLU A 207 -21.03 2.20 1.65
CA GLU A 207 -22.35 1.92 1.05
C GLU A 207 -22.25 0.76 0.05
N GLY A 208 -23.13 -0.22 0.20
CA GLY A 208 -23.22 -1.39 -0.69
C GLY A 208 -22.12 -2.43 -0.53
N MET A 209 -21.15 -2.23 0.37
CA MET A 209 -20.24 -3.30 0.79
C MET A 209 -20.98 -4.37 1.58
N GLU A 210 -20.57 -5.62 1.41
CA GLU A 210 -21.11 -6.73 2.18
C GLU A 210 -20.61 -6.68 3.62
N GLU A 211 -21.52 -6.86 4.57
CA GLU A 211 -21.18 -6.98 5.99
C GLU A 211 -21.18 -8.47 6.37
N TYR A 212 -20.00 -9.10 6.24
CA TYR A 212 -19.82 -10.52 6.54
C TYR A 212 -19.95 -10.79 8.04
N GLU A 213 -20.61 -11.90 8.40
CA GLU A 213 -20.70 -12.34 9.81
C GLU A 213 -19.34 -12.83 10.33
N ASP A 214 -18.57 -13.53 9.48
CA ASP A 214 -17.27 -14.10 9.81
C ASP A 214 -16.14 -13.30 9.19
N LEU A 215 -15.01 -13.20 9.91
CA LEU A 215 -13.75 -12.69 9.35
C LEU A 215 -13.18 -13.67 8.30
N PRO A 216 -12.41 -13.17 7.33
CA PRO A 216 -11.69 -14.06 6.41
C PRO A 216 -10.60 -14.87 7.15
N GLU A 217 -10.24 -16.03 6.60
CA GLU A 217 -9.29 -16.96 7.26
C GLU A 217 -7.92 -16.35 7.56
N TRP A 218 -7.48 -15.38 6.76
CA TRP A 218 -6.19 -14.70 6.91
C TRP A 218 -6.19 -13.63 8.03
N LEU A 219 -7.36 -13.22 8.53
CA LEU A 219 -7.53 -12.12 9.48
C LEU A 219 -8.21 -12.66 10.76
N SER A 220 -7.45 -12.90 11.81
CA SER A 220 -8.02 -13.24 13.11
C SER A 220 -8.65 -12.01 13.80
N GLN A 221 -9.46 -12.25 14.85
CA GLN A 221 -10.00 -11.15 15.65
C GLN A 221 -8.86 -10.33 16.32
N ASP A 222 -7.82 -11.01 16.80
CA ASP A 222 -6.66 -10.34 17.42
C ASP A 222 -5.92 -9.45 16.39
N ASP A 223 -5.81 -9.89 15.11
CA ASP A 223 -5.23 -9.07 14.04
C ASP A 223 -6.09 -7.85 13.76
N LEU A 224 -7.42 -8.02 13.66
CA LEU A 224 -8.35 -6.90 13.46
C LEU A 224 -8.27 -5.90 14.61
N ASP A 225 -8.30 -6.38 15.85
CA ASP A 225 -8.20 -5.54 17.05
C ASP A 225 -6.87 -4.78 17.08
N TYR A 226 -5.77 -5.41 16.62
CA TYR A 226 -4.49 -4.73 16.48
C TYR A 226 -4.57 -3.58 15.45
N PHE A 227 -5.10 -3.83 14.24
CA PHE A 227 -5.26 -2.77 13.25
C PHE A 227 -6.16 -1.65 13.75
N VAL A 228 -7.28 -1.97 14.39
CA VAL A 228 -8.17 -0.97 15.01
C VAL A 228 -7.40 -0.09 15.99
N SER A 229 -6.60 -0.69 16.87
CA SER A 229 -5.80 0.06 17.85
C SER A 229 -4.81 1.03 17.20
N GLN A 230 -4.26 0.68 16.05
CA GLN A 230 -3.34 1.57 15.30
C GLN A 230 -4.10 2.80 14.74
N PHE A 231 -5.32 2.61 14.24
CA PHE A 231 -6.14 3.71 13.73
C PHE A 231 -6.83 4.51 14.84
N GLU A 232 -7.12 3.93 15.99
CA GLU A 232 -7.53 4.69 17.19
C GLU A 232 -6.45 5.70 17.62
N MET A 233 -5.17 5.33 17.49
CA MET A 233 -4.04 6.21 17.78
C MET A 233 -3.80 7.26 16.69
N SER A 234 -3.96 6.90 15.41
CA SER A 234 -3.61 7.79 14.30
C SER A 234 -4.76 8.63 13.79
N GLY A 235 -5.99 8.15 13.89
CA GLY A 235 -7.10 8.63 13.09
C GLY A 235 -6.93 8.30 11.61
N MET A 236 -7.90 8.70 10.79
CA MET A 236 -7.92 8.45 9.35
C MET A 236 -7.39 9.63 8.51
N ARG A 237 -7.19 10.81 9.10
CA ARG A 237 -6.78 12.00 8.35
C ARG A 237 -5.43 11.81 7.64
N GLY A 238 -4.39 11.39 8.35
CA GLY A 238 -3.07 11.17 7.77
C GLY A 238 -3.10 10.15 6.63
N PRO A 239 -3.64 8.94 6.86
CA PRO A 239 -3.86 7.94 5.83
C PRO A 239 -4.57 8.45 4.58
N ILE A 240 -5.62 9.26 4.73
CA ILE A 240 -6.41 9.82 3.61
C ILE A 240 -5.66 10.98 2.93
N ASN A 241 -4.87 11.76 3.64
CA ASN A 241 -4.08 12.85 3.05
C ASN A 241 -3.10 12.37 1.97
N ARG A 242 -2.64 11.09 2.01
CA ARG A 242 -1.86 10.49 0.93
C ARG A 242 -2.62 10.58 -0.41
N TYR A 243 -3.90 10.29 -0.42
CA TYR A 243 -4.74 10.38 -1.62
C TYR A 243 -4.98 11.83 -2.08
N ARG A 244 -5.01 12.79 -1.15
CA ARG A 244 -5.19 14.21 -1.44
C ARG A 244 -3.96 14.85 -2.06
N ALA A 245 -2.76 14.33 -1.74
CA ALA A 245 -1.49 14.85 -2.23
C ALA A 245 -1.13 14.43 -3.66
N GLN A 246 -1.91 13.56 -4.32
CA GLN A 246 -1.56 12.97 -5.63
C GLN A 246 -1.30 13.99 -6.75
N ASN A 247 -2.07 15.07 -6.82
CA ASN A 247 -1.83 16.08 -7.86
C ASN A 247 -0.55 16.87 -7.59
N GLN A 248 -0.22 17.12 -6.30
CA GLN A 248 1.04 17.72 -5.92
C GLN A 248 2.23 16.80 -6.27
N ASP A 249 2.08 15.48 -6.11
CA ASP A 249 3.09 14.53 -6.57
C ASP A 249 3.41 14.69 -8.05
N TRP A 250 2.38 14.82 -8.89
CA TRP A 250 2.57 14.96 -10.33
C TRP A 250 3.37 16.21 -10.68
N GLU A 251 3.16 17.31 -9.96
CA GLU A 251 3.92 18.56 -10.14
C GLU A 251 5.37 18.40 -9.63
N GLU A 252 5.56 17.79 -8.46
CA GLU A 252 6.86 17.65 -7.81
C GLU A 252 7.78 16.61 -8.47
N LEU A 253 7.22 15.60 -9.13
CA LEU A 253 7.95 14.46 -9.72
C LEU A 253 8.17 14.61 -11.23
N SER A 254 8.44 15.85 -11.70
CA SER A 254 8.70 16.11 -13.12
C SER A 254 9.85 15.30 -13.71
N ASP A 255 10.84 14.97 -12.88
CA ASP A 255 12.07 14.30 -13.28
C ASP A 255 12.04 12.77 -12.98
N LEU A 256 10.86 12.24 -12.63
CA LEU A 256 10.71 10.81 -12.38
C LEU A 256 11.00 10.02 -13.67
N PRO A 257 11.90 9.03 -13.67
CA PRO A 257 12.22 8.26 -14.86
C PRO A 257 11.02 7.40 -15.31
N ASP A 258 10.89 7.21 -16.62
CA ASP A 258 9.85 6.34 -17.18
C ASP A 258 10.09 4.85 -16.85
N GLN A 259 11.35 4.47 -16.58
CA GLN A 259 11.75 3.10 -16.28
C GLN A 259 12.58 3.03 -15.01
N LEU A 260 12.29 2.02 -14.17
CA LEU A 260 13.12 1.64 -13.04
C LEU A 260 14.38 0.90 -13.50
N GLU A 261 15.53 1.30 -12.98
CA GLU A 261 16.85 0.70 -13.28
C GLU A 261 17.13 -0.56 -12.44
N GLN A 262 16.66 -0.56 -11.19
CA GLN A 262 16.98 -1.58 -10.20
C GLN A 262 16.36 -2.93 -10.56
N PRO A 263 16.98 -4.05 -10.12
CA PRO A 263 16.31 -5.34 -10.06
C PRO A 263 15.00 -5.20 -9.29
N ALA A 264 13.91 -5.69 -9.88
CA ALA A 264 12.59 -5.54 -9.31
C ALA A 264 11.75 -6.80 -9.41
N PHE A 265 10.77 -6.94 -8.51
CA PHE A 265 9.70 -7.93 -8.62
C PHE A 265 8.32 -7.25 -8.51
N PHE A 266 7.32 -7.93 -9.06
CA PHE A 266 5.92 -7.58 -8.93
C PHE A 266 5.09 -8.83 -8.63
N ILE A 267 4.27 -8.77 -7.58
CA ILE A 267 3.35 -9.83 -7.17
C ILE A 267 1.96 -9.21 -7.00
N VAL A 268 0.92 -9.90 -7.46
CA VAL A 268 -0.47 -9.41 -7.28
C VAL A 268 -1.44 -10.58 -7.19
N GLY A 269 -2.50 -10.43 -6.42
CA GLY A 269 -3.61 -11.37 -6.45
C GLY A 269 -4.44 -11.22 -7.72
N THR A 270 -4.93 -12.33 -8.30
CA THR A 270 -5.79 -12.25 -9.51
C THR A 270 -7.11 -11.54 -9.23
N LEU A 271 -7.55 -11.52 -7.97
CA LEU A 271 -8.75 -10.85 -7.49
C LEU A 271 -8.46 -9.50 -6.81
N ASP A 272 -7.26 -8.94 -6.95
CA ASP A 272 -6.96 -7.61 -6.41
C ASP A 272 -7.81 -6.55 -7.12
N PRO A 273 -8.60 -5.71 -6.39
CA PRO A 273 -9.43 -4.66 -6.99
C PRO A 273 -8.65 -3.67 -7.84
N THR A 274 -7.35 -3.46 -7.58
CA THR A 274 -6.51 -2.56 -8.39
C THR A 274 -6.37 -3.01 -9.83
N ASN A 275 -6.49 -4.31 -10.12
CA ASN A 275 -6.47 -4.85 -11.48
C ASN A 275 -7.65 -4.37 -12.34
N PHE A 276 -8.74 -3.93 -11.69
CA PHE A 276 -9.99 -3.56 -12.34
C PHE A 276 -10.18 -2.04 -12.50
N PHE A 277 -9.28 -1.20 -11.96
CA PHE A 277 -9.39 0.26 -12.07
C PHE A 277 -9.30 0.74 -13.53
N VAL A 278 -8.43 0.11 -14.31
CA VAL A 278 -8.30 0.39 -15.74
C VAL A 278 -8.41 -0.94 -16.48
N PRO A 279 -9.58 -1.26 -17.05
CA PRO A 279 -9.77 -2.52 -17.75
C PRO A 279 -8.77 -2.69 -18.90
N SER A 280 -8.13 -3.85 -18.98
CA SER A 280 -7.21 -4.20 -20.05
C SER A 280 -7.30 -5.69 -20.37
N ALA A 281 -7.31 -6.02 -21.66
CA ALA A 281 -7.22 -7.39 -22.14
C ALA A 281 -5.76 -7.86 -22.32
N GLU A 282 -4.78 -6.98 -22.08
CA GLU A 282 -3.37 -7.29 -22.24
C GLU A 282 -2.83 -8.00 -21.00
N PRO A 283 -2.03 -9.08 -21.14
CA PRO A 283 -1.40 -9.75 -20.01
C PRO A 283 -0.59 -8.78 -19.13
N LEU A 284 -0.67 -8.95 -17.83
CA LEU A 284 -0.05 -8.08 -16.83
C LEU A 284 1.44 -7.81 -17.12
N ALA A 285 2.23 -8.86 -17.33
CA ALA A 285 3.66 -8.75 -17.62
C ALA A 285 3.98 -7.87 -18.85
N LYS A 286 3.10 -7.85 -19.85
CA LYS A 286 3.24 -6.97 -21.02
C LYS A 286 2.90 -5.52 -20.70
N ARG A 287 1.91 -5.31 -19.87
CA ARG A 287 1.44 -3.99 -19.45
C ARG A 287 2.48 -3.24 -18.62
N ILE A 288 3.07 -3.92 -17.63
CA ILE A 288 4.00 -3.31 -16.69
C ILE A 288 5.47 -3.40 -17.12
N GLY A 289 5.84 -4.47 -17.86
CA GLY A 289 7.22 -4.74 -18.26
C GLY A 289 7.98 -3.55 -18.87
N PRO A 290 7.37 -2.73 -19.74
CA PRO A 290 8.02 -1.55 -20.31
C PRO A 290 8.50 -0.51 -19.28
N ASN A 291 7.96 -0.52 -18.06
CA ASN A 291 8.30 0.43 -17.01
C ASN A 291 9.52 -0.01 -16.17
N TYR A 292 10.11 -1.17 -16.48
CA TYR A 292 11.24 -1.73 -15.75
C TYR A 292 12.35 -2.14 -16.72
N LYS A 293 13.61 -1.83 -16.39
CA LYS A 293 14.77 -2.37 -17.11
C LYS A 293 15.13 -3.78 -16.67
N ASN A 294 14.84 -4.12 -15.42
CA ASN A 294 15.24 -5.39 -14.83
C ASN A 294 14.14 -5.98 -13.94
N LEU A 295 13.01 -6.33 -14.55
CA LEU A 295 11.90 -6.99 -13.87
C LEU A 295 12.17 -8.51 -13.83
N LEU A 296 12.48 -9.02 -12.63
CA LEU A 296 12.94 -10.40 -12.42
C LEU A 296 11.78 -11.38 -12.24
N ILE A 297 10.73 -10.94 -11.53
CA ILE A 297 9.56 -11.74 -11.18
C ILE A 297 8.32 -10.93 -11.48
N VAL A 298 7.34 -11.56 -12.14
CA VAL A 298 5.96 -11.11 -12.25
C VAL A 298 5.10 -12.32 -11.91
N GLU A 299 4.39 -12.25 -10.80
CA GLU A 299 3.58 -13.36 -10.32
C GLU A 299 2.16 -12.92 -10.05
N GLU A 300 1.20 -13.68 -10.57
CA GLU A 300 -0.23 -13.51 -10.33
C GLU A 300 -0.71 -14.67 -9.44
N LEU A 301 -1.07 -14.39 -8.20
CA LEU A 301 -1.52 -15.40 -7.23
C LEU A 301 -3.02 -15.63 -7.39
N GLU A 302 -3.37 -16.85 -7.81
CA GLU A 302 -4.73 -17.23 -8.15
C GLU A 302 -5.67 -17.20 -6.95
N GLY A 303 -6.82 -16.52 -7.08
CA GLY A 303 -7.85 -16.43 -6.05
C GLY A 303 -7.51 -15.49 -4.88
N ILE A 304 -6.33 -14.88 -4.88
CA ILE A 304 -5.89 -13.93 -3.85
C ILE A 304 -6.38 -12.53 -4.19
N GLY A 305 -6.82 -11.80 -3.16
CA GLY A 305 -7.29 -10.41 -3.27
C GLY A 305 -6.19 -9.40 -3.04
N HIS A 306 -6.60 -8.29 -2.41
CA HIS A 306 -5.73 -7.13 -2.22
C HIS A 306 -4.64 -7.35 -1.18
N TRP A 307 -4.91 -8.08 -0.11
CA TRP A 307 -4.00 -8.23 1.04
C TRP A 307 -2.94 -9.30 0.79
N THR A 308 -2.32 -9.26 -0.36
CA THR A 308 -1.48 -10.30 -0.97
C THR A 308 -0.50 -10.96 0.00
N GLN A 309 0.26 -10.17 0.79
CA GLN A 309 1.25 -10.66 1.75
C GLN A 309 0.64 -11.26 3.03
N GLN A 310 -0.66 -11.02 3.25
CA GLN A 310 -1.41 -11.49 4.40
C GLN A 310 -2.33 -12.66 4.04
N GLU A 311 -2.92 -12.66 2.83
CA GLU A 311 -3.76 -13.75 2.31
C GLU A 311 -2.94 -14.97 1.87
N ALA A 312 -1.75 -14.73 1.27
CA ALA A 312 -0.86 -15.77 0.76
C ALA A 312 0.57 -15.62 1.30
N PRO A 313 0.77 -15.65 2.64
CA PRO A 313 2.08 -15.36 3.22
C PRO A 313 3.15 -16.38 2.83
N GLU A 314 2.81 -17.64 2.63
CA GLU A 314 3.78 -18.69 2.27
C GLU A 314 4.30 -18.50 0.85
N GLU A 315 3.40 -18.25 -0.11
CA GLU A 315 3.74 -17.98 -1.52
C GLU A 315 4.56 -16.71 -1.65
N VAL A 316 4.13 -15.62 -1.02
CA VAL A 316 4.88 -14.35 -1.02
C VAL A 316 6.26 -14.52 -0.41
N ASN A 317 6.38 -15.24 0.72
CA ASN A 317 7.66 -15.49 1.40
C ASN A 317 8.64 -16.35 0.57
N GLN A 318 8.16 -17.12 -0.41
CA GLN A 318 9.01 -17.87 -1.33
C GLN A 318 9.52 -17.02 -2.49
N LEU A 319 8.81 -15.94 -2.82
CA LEU A 319 9.08 -15.08 -3.98
C LEU A 319 10.00 -13.90 -3.62
N ILE A 320 9.98 -13.45 -2.38
CA ILE A 320 10.80 -12.35 -1.87
C ILE A 320 12.10 -12.90 -1.24
#